data_8318070f5a5e9c84e36dda4d329f1a53
#
_entry.id   8318070f5a5e9c84e36dda4d329f1a53
#
_cell.length_a   1.000
_cell.length_b   1.000
_cell.length_c   1.000
_cell.angle_alpha   90.00
_cell.angle_beta   90.00
_cell.angle_gamma   90.00
#
_symmetry.space_group_name_H-M   'P 1'
#
loop_
_entity.id
_entity.type
_entity.pdbx_description
1 polymer ?
#
loop_
_entity_poly.entity_id
_entity_poly.type
_entity_poly.pdbx_seq_one_letter_code
_entity_poly.pdbx_strand_id
1 'polypeptide(L)'
;DRRQRQMCIRDRVYLVQDAARLRELLAAAARGGYFGSWLVQEYIPGPDTRLGVVNAYCAADGSVPWLVQGQPLLQERTPEGTGNYAAVLVEPSRQDAALLDALRGLLQAAGWRGFANFDLKYDRRGEPVLFELNPRQGRASYFCDAADAPLAVPPVQDLLYGGPVTPPTLRPAVWYTAPWYAVRRACPNRLA
;
A
#
# COMPACT_ATOMS: atom_id res chain seq x y z
N ASP A 1 -3.59 -17.55 15.83
CA ASP A 1 -4.16 -18.18 14.67
C ASP A 1 -3.09 -18.37 13.59
N ARG A 2 -2.83 -19.62 13.19
CA ARG A 2 -1.75 -19.98 12.26
C ARG A 2 -1.99 -19.47 10.82
N ARG A 3 -3.23 -19.21 10.42
CA ARG A 3 -3.56 -18.71 9.07
C ARG A 3 -3.19 -17.25 8.86
N GLN A 4 -3.36 -16.39 9.85
CA GLN A 4 -2.92 -15.00 9.77
C GLN A 4 -1.39 -14.86 9.73
N ARG A 5 -0.65 -15.75 10.38
CA ARG A 5 0.82 -15.76 10.28
C ARG A 5 1.34 -16.12 8.88
N GLN A 6 0.59 -16.90 8.10
CA GLN A 6 0.98 -17.25 6.73
C GLN A 6 0.77 -16.13 5.73
N MET A 7 -0.17 -15.21 5.95
CA MET A 7 -0.39 -14.04 5.07
C MET A 7 0.68 -12.95 5.21
N CYS A 8 1.45 -12.95 6.29
CA CYS A 8 2.49 -11.95 6.56
C CYS A 8 3.93 -12.48 6.44
N ILE A 9 4.14 -13.68 5.90
CA ILE A 9 5.50 -14.23 5.70
C ILE A 9 6.05 -13.68 4.38
N ARG A 10 6.67 -12.50 4.45
CA ARG A 10 7.29 -11.79 3.31
C ARG A 10 8.66 -12.34 2.88
N ASP A 11 9.21 -13.27 3.61
CA ASP A 11 10.41 -14.04 3.28
C ASP A 11 10.24 -14.98 2.08
N ARG A 12 9.08 -14.93 1.38
CA ARG A 12 8.74 -15.74 0.23
C ARG A 12 8.41 -14.94 -1.04
N VAL A 13 8.86 -13.70 -1.13
CA VAL A 13 8.81 -12.91 -2.36
C VAL A 13 10.14 -13.10 -3.11
N TYR A 14 10.06 -13.59 -4.33
CA TYR A 14 11.22 -13.86 -5.17
C TYR A 14 11.15 -13.07 -6.47
N LEU A 15 12.24 -12.38 -6.80
CA LEU A 15 12.43 -11.86 -8.14
C LEU A 15 13.04 -12.97 -9.00
N VAL A 16 12.31 -13.39 -10.04
CA VAL A 16 12.77 -14.42 -10.99
C VAL A 16 12.97 -13.79 -12.37
N GLN A 17 14.07 -14.15 -13.03
CA GLN A 17 14.44 -13.60 -14.32
C GLN A 17 14.01 -14.52 -15.48
N ASP A 18 13.81 -15.80 -15.19
CA ASP A 18 13.48 -16.80 -16.19
C ASP A 18 12.66 -17.98 -15.63
N ALA A 19 12.11 -18.78 -16.54
CA ALA A 19 11.30 -19.92 -16.19
C ALA A 19 12.08 -21.07 -15.50
N ALA A 20 13.38 -21.17 -15.73
CA ALA A 20 14.21 -22.20 -15.10
C ALA A 20 14.34 -21.90 -13.60
N ARG A 21 14.66 -20.65 -13.28
CA ARG A 21 14.74 -20.20 -11.89
C ARG A 21 13.41 -20.31 -11.15
N LEU A 22 12.28 -20.01 -11.84
CA LEU A 22 10.95 -20.22 -11.26
C LEU A 22 10.71 -21.69 -10.90
N ARG A 23 11.02 -22.63 -11.82
CA ARG A 23 10.84 -24.06 -11.55
C ARG A 23 11.70 -24.54 -10.37
N GLU A 24 12.95 -24.08 -10.28
CA GLU A 24 13.83 -24.39 -9.15
C GLU A 24 13.24 -23.95 -7.82
N LEU A 25 12.72 -22.71 -7.75
CA LEU A 25 12.09 -22.16 -6.53
C LEU A 25 10.84 -22.94 -6.13
N LEU A 26 9.98 -23.26 -7.10
CA LEU A 26 8.78 -24.07 -6.83
C LEU A 26 9.14 -25.46 -6.33
N ALA A 27 10.14 -26.13 -6.95
CA ALA A 27 10.61 -27.42 -6.51
C ALA A 27 11.27 -27.38 -5.14
N ALA A 28 12.04 -26.33 -4.82
CA ALA A 28 12.64 -26.15 -3.51
C ALA A 28 11.58 -25.93 -2.43
N ALA A 29 10.56 -25.12 -2.72
CA ALA A 29 9.44 -24.88 -1.80
C ALA A 29 8.64 -26.16 -1.51
N ALA A 30 8.36 -26.96 -2.55
CA ALA A 30 7.68 -28.24 -2.39
C ALA A 30 8.51 -29.22 -1.52
N ARG A 31 9.82 -29.30 -1.74
CA ARG A 31 10.72 -30.09 -0.86
C ARG A 31 10.74 -29.59 0.59
N GLY A 32 10.58 -28.25 0.77
CA GLY A 32 10.43 -27.62 2.10
C GLY A 32 9.04 -27.78 2.72
N GLY A 33 8.14 -28.56 2.11
CA GLY A 33 6.80 -28.83 2.63
C GLY A 33 5.77 -27.74 2.33
N TYR A 34 6.04 -26.83 1.39
CA TYR A 34 5.05 -25.82 0.96
C TYR A 34 4.23 -26.33 -0.23
N PHE A 35 2.93 -26.49 -0.02
CA PHE A 35 1.98 -26.96 -1.03
C PHE A 35 0.86 -25.92 -1.30
N GLY A 36 1.08 -24.66 -0.94
CA GLY A 36 0.13 -23.57 -1.18
C GLY A 36 0.17 -23.06 -2.61
N SER A 37 -0.72 -22.10 -2.88
CA SER A 37 -0.77 -21.40 -4.17
C SER A 37 0.36 -20.39 -4.30
N TRP A 38 0.82 -20.18 -5.52
CA TRP A 38 1.80 -19.17 -5.89
C TRP A 38 1.15 -18.11 -6.77
N LEU A 39 1.40 -16.85 -6.48
CA LEU A 39 1.09 -15.75 -7.38
C LEU A 39 2.37 -15.39 -8.15
N VAL A 40 2.32 -15.47 -9.46
CA VAL A 40 3.39 -15.01 -10.35
C VAL A 40 2.86 -13.81 -11.13
N GLN A 41 3.55 -12.69 -11.01
CA GLN A 41 3.14 -11.45 -11.65
C GLN A 41 4.31 -10.76 -12.33
N GLU A 42 4.00 -9.87 -13.27
CA GLU A 42 5.01 -9.05 -13.93
C GLU A 42 5.74 -8.16 -12.92
N TYR A 43 7.06 -8.10 -13.02
CA TYR A 43 7.86 -7.17 -12.23
C TYR A 43 7.84 -5.77 -12.86
N ILE A 44 7.39 -4.78 -12.08
CA ILE A 44 7.38 -3.38 -12.49
C ILE A 44 8.72 -2.74 -12.11
N PRO A 45 9.61 -2.44 -13.09
CA PRO A 45 10.93 -1.91 -12.77
C PRO A 45 10.89 -0.46 -12.31
N GLY A 46 11.92 -0.04 -11.58
CA GLY A 46 12.12 1.34 -11.14
C GLY A 46 12.40 1.45 -9.64
N PRO A 47 12.83 2.63 -9.18
CA PRO A 47 13.18 2.89 -7.79
C PRO A 47 11.94 2.89 -6.87
N ASP A 48 12.18 2.85 -5.57
CA ASP A 48 11.12 2.89 -4.53
C ASP A 48 10.26 4.17 -4.64
N THR A 49 10.85 5.27 -5.11
CA THR A 49 10.13 6.53 -5.33
C THR A 49 9.08 6.50 -6.44
N ARG A 50 8.98 5.40 -7.18
CA ARG A 50 7.88 5.12 -8.11
C ARG A 50 6.75 4.30 -7.49
N LEU A 51 6.90 3.84 -6.25
CA LEU A 51 5.81 3.21 -5.52
C LEU A 51 4.75 4.25 -5.14
N GLY A 52 3.53 3.79 -5.03
CA GLY A 52 2.41 4.51 -4.47
C GLY A 52 1.65 3.62 -3.51
N VAL A 53 1.00 4.22 -2.56
CA VAL A 53 0.10 3.55 -1.64
C VAL A 53 -1.17 4.38 -1.50
N VAL A 54 -2.34 3.73 -1.52
CA VAL A 54 -3.61 4.40 -1.26
C VAL A 54 -4.35 3.66 -0.16
N ASN A 55 -4.72 4.37 0.89
CA ASN A 55 -5.70 3.87 1.86
C ASN A 55 -7.07 4.46 1.53
N ALA A 56 -8.10 3.61 1.60
CA ALA A 56 -9.48 3.99 1.39
C ALA A 56 -10.36 3.44 2.52
N TYR A 57 -11.48 4.11 2.77
CA TYR A 57 -12.56 3.61 3.61
C TYR A 57 -13.89 3.64 2.84
N CYS A 58 -14.53 2.49 2.77
CA CYS A 58 -15.84 2.31 2.17
C CYS A 58 -16.89 2.25 3.28
N ALA A 59 -17.79 3.20 3.29
CA ALA A 59 -18.83 3.30 4.31
C ALA A 59 -19.93 2.23 4.12
N ALA A 60 -20.75 2.04 5.14
CA ALA A 60 -21.83 1.06 5.15
C ALA A 60 -22.86 1.32 4.03
N ASP A 61 -23.08 2.58 3.66
CA ASP A 61 -23.96 2.98 2.55
C ASP A 61 -23.39 2.69 1.15
N GLY A 62 -22.13 2.29 1.04
CA GLY A 62 -21.42 2.01 -0.21
C GLY A 62 -20.68 3.20 -0.79
N SER A 63 -20.74 4.35 -0.17
CA SER A 63 -19.90 5.48 -0.56
C SER A 63 -18.43 5.24 -0.19
N VAL A 64 -17.51 5.90 -0.91
CA VAL A 64 -16.08 5.85 -0.65
C VAL A 64 -15.55 7.29 -0.55
N PRO A 65 -15.90 8.02 0.51
CA PRO A 65 -15.54 9.43 0.64
C PRO A 65 -14.10 9.65 1.12
N TRP A 66 -13.50 8.65 1.76
CA TRP A 66 -12.21 8.77 2.39
C TRP A 66 -11.16 7.95 1.61
N LEU A 67 -10.26 8.66 0.93
CA LEU A 67 -9.08 8.12 0.25
C LEU A 67 -7.88 9.03 0.53
N VAL A 68 -6.73 8.42 0.77
CA VAL A 68 -5.47 9.14 1.00
C VAL A 68 -4.37 8.42 0.23
N GLN A 69 -3.76 9.13 -0.71
CA GLN A 69 -2.60 8.65 -1.44
C GLN A 69 -1.31 9.12 -0.76
N GLY A 70 -0.40 8.17 -0.55
CA GLY A 70 0.96 8.42 -0.10
C GLY A 70 1.98 7.98 -1.14
N GLN A 71 3.12 8.62 -1.15
CA GLN A 71 4.27 8.25 -1.95
C GLN A 71 5.35 7.64 -1.07
N PRO A 72 5.62 6.33 -1.15
CA PRO A 72 6.76 5.72 -0.49
C PRO A 72 8.08 6.37 -0.95
N LEU A 73 8.90 6.75 0.02
CA LEU A 73 10.22 7.31 -0.20
C LEU A 73 11.31 6.28 0.05
N LEU A 74 11.06 5.39 1.00
CA LEU A 74 12.00 4.38 1.45
C LEU A 74 11.26 3.14 1.90
N GLN A 75 11.79 1.97 1.54
CA GLN A 75 11.35 0.66 2.04
C GLN A 75 12.35 0.10 3.06
N GLU A 76 11.86 -0.74 3.96
CA GLU A 76 12.72 -1.58 4.79
C GLU A 76 13.46 -2.59 3.91
N ARG A 77 14.75 -2.80 4.20
CA ARG A 77 15.60 -3.73 3.44
C ARG A 77 16.06 -4.93 4.26
N THR A 78 15.41 -5.17 5.41
CA THR A 78 15.62 -6.41 6.15
C THR A 78 14.83 -7.55 5.50
N PRO A 79 15.25 -8.81 5.64
CA PRO A 79 14.49 -9.94 5.11
C PRO A 79 13.03 -9.95 5.56
N GLU A 80 12.77 -9.64 6.82
CA GLU A 80 11.43 -9.63 7.43
C GLU A 80 10.66 -8.35 7.09
N GLY A 81 11.36 -7.28 6.71
CA GLY A 81 10.82 -5.96 6.42
C GLY A 81 10.60 -5.66 4.95
N THR A 82 11.16 -6.47 4.05
CA THR A 82 11.07 -6.24 2.60
C THR A 82 9.63 -6.00 2.14
N GLY A 83 9.40 -4.86 1.47
CA GLY A 83 8.09 -4.41 1.02
C GLY A 83 7.30 -3.61 2.07
N ASN A 84 7.81 -3.42 3.31
CA ASN A 84 7.26 -2.42 4.23
C ASN A 84 7.82 -1.05 3.88
N TYR A 85 6.97 -0.03 3.95
CA TYR A 85 7.42 1.35 3.80
C TYR A 85 8.05 1.84 5.11
N ALA A 86 9.25 2.41 5.00
CA ALA A 86 9.96 3.03 6.11
C ALA A 86 9.83 4.56 6.11
N ALA A 87 9.39 5.15 4.99
CA ALA A 87 9.00 6.55 4.89
C ALA A 87 7.97 6.73 3.78
N VAL A 88 6.96 7.57 4.04
CA VAL A 88 5.88 7.91 3.10
C VAL A 88 5.65 9.42 3.14
N LEU A 89 5.64 10.05 1.98
CA LEU A 89 5.27 11.46 1.77
C LEU A 89 3.78 11.53 1.41
N VAL A 90 3.06 12.42 2.05
CA VAL A 90 1.75 12.89 1.60
C VAL A 90 1.88 14.34 1.15
N GLU A 91 1.49 14.61 -0.07
CA GLU A 91 1.49 15.94 -0.65
C GLU A 91 0.11 16.20 -1.30
N PRO A 92 -0.70 17.12 -0.73
CA PRO A 92 -2.06 17.37 -1.21
C PRO A 92 -2.12 17.75 -2.70
N SER A 93 -1.14 18.53 -3.17
CA SER A 93 -1.07 18.96 -4.57
C SER A 93 -0.68 17.85 -5.55
N ARG A 94 -0.29 16.68 -5.05
CA ARG A 94 0.13 15.52 -5.84
C ARG A 94 -0.81 14.33 -5.71
N GLN A 95 -1.99 14.53 -5.12
CA GLN A 95 -3.02 13.50 -5.14
C GLN A 95 -3.47 13.28 -6.59
N ASP A 96 -3.36 12.06 -7.09
CA ASP A 96 -3.78 11.70 -8.44
C ASP A 96 -5.30 11.49 -8.47
N ALA A 97 -6.03 12.53 -8.85
CA ALA A 97 -7.49 12.51 -8.85
C ALA A 97 -8.05 11.39 -9.75
N ALA A 98 -7.45 11.16 -10.91
CA ALA A 98 -7.91 10.12 -11.84
C ALA A 98 -7.72 8.71 -11.24
N LEU A 99 -6.57 8.45 -10.61
CA LEU A 99 -6.33 7.21 -9.88
C LEU A 99 -7.33 7.05 -8.73
N LEU A 100 -7.51 8.07 -7.89
CA LEU A 100 -8.41 8.00 -6.74
C LEU A 100 -9.85 7.75 -7.17
N ASP A 101 -10.31 8.37 -8.27
CA ASP A 101 -11.65 8.15 -8.82
C ASP A 101 -11.80 6.73 -9.40
N ALA A 102 -10.77 6.21 -10.08
CA ALA A 102 -10.78 4.84 -10.56
C ALA A 102 -10.85 3.83 -9.42
N LEU A 103 -10.08 4.03 -8.34
CA LEU A 103 -10.11 3.17 -7.15
C LEU A 103 -11.45 3.26 -6.41
N ARG A 104 -12.04 4.45 -6.32
CA ARG A 104 -13.39 4.66 -5.78
C ARG A 104 -14.41 3.82 -6.56
N GLY A 105 -14.41 3.94 -7.88
CA GLY A 105 -15.30 3.18 -8.76
C GLY A 105 -15.11 1.67 -8.64
N LEU A 106 -13.87 1.19 -8.55
CA LEU A 106 -13.55 -0.22 -8.34
C LEU A 106 -14.14 -0.74 -7.02
N LEU A 107 -13.93 -0.02 -5.91
CA LEU A 107 -14.43 -0.41 -4.59
C LEU A 107 -15.96 -0.42 -4.55
N GLN A 108 -16.61 0.58 -5.18
CA GLN A 108 -18.06 0.65 -5.27
C GLN A 108 -18.62 -0.51 -6.10
N ALA A 109 -18.04 -0.79 -7.27
CA ALA A 109 -18.45 -1.89 -8.13
C ALA A 109 -18.27 -3.27 -7.46
N ALA A 110 -17.23 -3.42 -6.63
CA ALA A 110 -16.98 -4.62 -5.83
C ALA A 110 -17.91 -4.76 -4.60
N GLY A 111 -18.73 -3.76 -4.30
CA GLY A 111 -19.55 -3.75 -3.08
C GLY A 111 -18.69 -3.74 -1.79
N TRP A 112 -17.47 -3.19 -1.85
CA TRP A 112 -16.54 -3.22 -0.73
C TRP A 112 -17.06 -2.47 0.49
N ARG A 113 -16.67 -2.93 1.69
CA ARG A 113 -17.00 -2.26 2.96
C ARG A 113 -15.78 -2.25 3.88
N GLY A 114 -15.59 -1.15 4.61
CA GLY A 114 -14.45 -0.98 5.51
C GLY A 114 -13.17 -0.54 4.77
N PHE A 115 -12.03 -0.80 5.39
CA PHE A 115 -10.74 -0.38 4.84
C PHE A 115 -10.30 -1.19 3.63
N ALA A 116 -9.64 -0.49 2.72
CA ALA A 116 -8.86 -1.07 1.62
C ALA A 116 -7.50 -0.36 1.56
N ASN A 117 -6.43 -1.13 1.37
CA ASN A 117 -5.09 -0.60 1.15
C ASN A 117 -4.59 -1.12 -0.19
N PHE A 118 -4.26 -0.21 -1.09
CA PHE A 118 -3.72 -0.51 -2.40
C PHE A 118 -2.23 -0.23 -2.43
N ASP A 119 -1.46 -1.19 -2.91
CA ASP A 119 -0.06 -1.00 -3.26
C ASP A 119 0.05 -0.96 -4.79
N LEU A 120 0.74 0.07 -5.30
CA LEU A 120 0.91 0.30 -6.72
C LEU A 120 2.31 0.79 -7.04
N LYS A 121 2.68 0.71 -8.31
CA LYS A 121 3.92 1.29 -8.80
C LYS A 121 3.68 1.96 -10.15
N TYR A 122 4.22 3.16 -10.32
CA TYR A 122 4.17 3.84 -11.59
C TYR A 122 5.18 3.23 -12.56
N ASP A 123 4.71 2.84 -13.73
CA ASP A 123 5.53 2.26 -14.79
C ASP A 123 6.46 3.32 -15.44
N ARG A 124 7.16 2.94 -16.52
CA ARG A 124 8.06 3.85 -17.24
C ARG A 124 7.33 4.99 -17.94
N ARG A 125 6.05 4.84 -18.23
CA ARG A 125 5.20 5.87 -18.86
C ARG A 125 4.59 6.80 -17.82
N GLY A 126 4.69 6.45 -16.53
CA GLY A 126 4.05 7.17 -15.43
C GLY A 126 2.64 6.70 -15.12
N GLU A 127 2.21 5.56 -15.71
CA GLU A 127 0.91 4.97 -15.44
C GLU A 127 0.92 4.15 -14.16
N PRO A 128 -0.10 4.28 -13.28
CA PRO A 128 -0.19 3.51 -12.06
C PRO A 128 -0.59 2.05 -12.36
N VAL A 129 0.20 1.10 -11.88
CA VAL A 129 -0.07 -0.33 -11.97
C VAL A 129 -0.29 -0.88 -10.57
N LEU A 130 -1.50 -1.36 -10.30
CA LEU A 130 -1.84 -2.00 -9.03
C LEU A 130 -1.24 -3.41 -9.00
N PHE A 131 -0.66 -3.79 -7.87
CA PHE A 131 -0.13 -5.14 -7.69
C PHE A 131 -0.62 -5.82 -6.41
N GLU A 132 -1.18 -5.08 -5.47
CA GLU A 132 -1.74 -5.65 -4.25
C GLU A 132 -2.94 -4.82 -3.75
N LEU A 133 -3.99 -5.53 -3.30
CA LEU A 133 -5.12 -4.99 -2.55
C LEU A 133 -5.27 -5.75 -1.25
N ASN A 134 -5.12 -5.04 -0.15
CA ASN A 134 -5.29 -5.60 1.19
C ASN A 134 -6.65 -5.18 1.78
N PRO A 135 -7.48 -6.13 2.30
CA PRO A 135 -8.77 -5.84 2.93
C PRO A 135 -8.59 -5.34 4.38
N ARG A 136 -7.64 -4.48 4.60
CA ARG A 136 -7.25 -3.93 5.90
C ARG A 136 -6.38 -2.70 5.72
N GLN A 137 -6.11 -2.00 6.81
CA GLN A 137 -5.05 -1.00 6.86
C GLN A 137 -3.68 -1.62 6.60
N GLY A 138 -2.84 -0.94 5.84
CA GLY A 138 -1.44 -1.30 5.65
C GLY A 138 -0.62 -1.04 6.92
N ARG A 139 0.55 -1.66 7.03
CA ARG A 139 1.46 -1.45 8.17
C ARG A 139 1.91 0.02 8.30
N ALA A 140 2.09 0.70 7.18
CA ALA A 140 2.53 2.09 7.12
C ALA A 140 1.37 3.11 7.15
N SER A 141 0.11 2.67 7.32
CA SER A 141 -1.08 3.53 7.16
C SER A 141 -1.10 4.77 8.07
N TYR A 142 -0.27 4.81 9.10
CA TYR A 142 -0.08 5.98 9.96
C TYR A 142 0.36 7.25 9.20
N PHE A 143 0.79 7.13 7.94
CA PHE A 143 1.03 8.30 7.10
C PHE A 143 -0.24 9.13 6.89
N CYS A 144 -1.42 8.51 6.95
CA CYS A 144 -2.70 9.19 6.87
C CYS A 144 -2.91 10.10 8.09
N ASP A 145 -2.65 9.56 9.30
CA ASP A 145 -2.76 10.34 10.55
C ASP A 145 -1.78 11.53 10.56
N ALA A 146 -0.56 11.30 10.08
CA ALA A 146 0.43 12.37 9.94
C ALA A 146 -0.02 13.50 9.00
N ALA A 147 -0.88 13.21 8.03
CA ALA A 147 -1.43 14.14 7.06
C ALA A 147 -2.81 14.70 7.42
N ASP A 148 -3.22 14.67 8.68
CA ASP A 148 -4.54 15.08 9.20
C ASP A 148 -5.72 14.27 8.63
N ALA A 149 -5.50 13.01 8.28
CA ALA A 149 -6.52 12.05 7.90
C ALA A 149 -6.53 10.87 8.88
N PRO A 150 -6.98 11.04 10.15
CA PRO A 150 -6.89 10.00 11.16
C PRO A 150 -7.70 8.75 10.79
N LEU A 151 -7.05 7.59 10.83
CA LEU A 151 -7.63 6.31 10.45
C LEU A 151 -8.84 5.90 11.32
N ALA A 152 -8.89 6.38 12.56
CA ALA A 152 -10.01 6.05 13.46
C ALA A 152 -11.31 6.81 13.13
N VAL A 153 -11.23 7.93 12.41
CA VAL A 153 -12.39 8.81 12.18
C VAL A 153 -13.44 8.17 11.26
N PRO A 154 -13.10 7.63 10.09
CA PRO A 154 -14.08 7.04 9.19
C PRO A 154 -14.95 5.95 9.84
N PRO A 155 -14.40 4.90 10.47
CA PRO A 155 -15.23 3.87 11.08
C PRO A 155 -16.05 4.36 12.28
N VAL A 156 -15.57 5.35 13.02
CA VAL A 156 -16.33 5.94 14.12
C VAL A 156 -17.53 6.72 13.59
N GLN A 157 -17.36 7.54 12.56
CA GLN A 157 -18.47 8.26 11.93
C GLN A 157 -19.51 7.29 11.35
N ASP A 158 -19.05 6.27 10.63
CA ASP A 158 -19.91 5.30 9.94
C ASP A 158 -20.60 4.34 10.91
N LEU A 159 -19.81 3.58 11.69
CA LEU A 159 -20.31 2.43 12.43
C LEU A 159 -20.82 2.79 13.83
N LEU A 160 -20.27 3.82 14.48
CA LEU A 160 -20.66 4.19 15.82
C LEU A 160 -21.76 5.26 15.81
N TYR A 161 -21.62 6.28 14.96
CA TYR A 161 -22.59 7.37 14.88
C TYR A 161 -23.62 7.18 13.77
N GLY A 162 -23.44 6.22 12.84
CA GLY A 162 -24.35 5.99 11.72
C GLY A 162 -24.48 7.22 10.79
N GLY A 163 -23.47 8.07 10.78
CA GLY A 163 -23.45 9.31 10.02
C GLY A 163 -22.58 9.24 8.77
N PRO A 164 -22.61 10.27 7.93
CA PRO A 164 -21.76 10.32 6.74
C PRO A 164 -20.29 10.41 7.13
N VAL A 165 -19.46 9.69 6.40
CA VAL A 165 -18.00 9.78 6.55
C VAL A 165 -17.50 11.03 5.86
N THR A 166 -16.78 11.87 6.59
CA THR A 166 -16.21 13.12 6.09
C THR A 166 -14.96 12.85 5.26
N PRO A 167 -14.87 13.39 4.03
CA PRO A 167 -13.62 13.37 3.27
C PRO A 167 -12.47 14.04 4.04
N PRO A 168 -11.23 13.53 3.96
CA PRO A 168 -10.12 14.14 4.68
C PRO A 168 -9.68 15.46 4.05
N THR A 169 -9.29 16.42 4.89
CA THR A 169 -8.58 17.63 4.47
C THR A 169 -7.10 17.43 4.75
N LEU A 170 -6.35 17.12 3.70
CA LEU A 170 -4.95 16.73 3.84
C LEU A 170 -4.04 17.94 4.04
N ARG A 171 -2.95 17.73 4.81
CA ARG A 171 -1.79 18.63 4.87
C ARG A 171 -0.53 17.90 4.37
N PRO A 172 0.51 18.64 3.92
CA PRO A 172 1.80 18.05 3.60
C PRO A 172 2.39 17.38 4.84
N ALA A 173 2.84 16.13 4.69
CA ALA A 173 3.42 15.38 5.79
C ALA A 173 4.41 14.32 5.28
N VAL A 174 5.41 14.03 6.11
CA VAL A 174 6.29 12.88 5.94
C VAL A 174 6.21 12.01 7.18
N TRP A 175 5.67 10.83 7.02
CA TRP A 175 5.71 9.82 8.05
C TRP A 175 6.94 8.92 7.83
N TYR A 176 7.68 8.58 8.89
CA TYR A 176 8.84 7.71 8.79
C TYR A 176 9.13 6.93 10.08
N THR A 177 9.76 5.76 9.91
CA THR A 177 10.31 4.91 10.99
C THR A 177 11.83 4.78 10.90
N ALA A 178 12.42 5.16 9.76
CA ALA A 178 13.85 5.19 9.57
C ALA A 178 14.48 6.47 10.14
N PRO A 179 15.78 6.47 10.46
CA PRO A 179 16.47 7.71 10.85
C PRO A 179 16.34 8.80 9.78
N TRP A 180 16.07 10.03 10.20
CA TRP A 180 15.80 11.15 9.29
C TRP A 180 16.89 11.39 8.24
N TYR A 181 18.16 11.23 8.60
CA TYR A 181 19.26 11.36 7.64
C TYR A 181 19.17 10.34 6.48
N ALA A 182 18.67 9.14 6.75
CA ALA A 182 18.46 8.12 5.72
C ALA A 182 17.30 8.52 4.78
N VAL A 183 16.22 9.05 5.33
CA VAL A 183 15.08 9.56 4.57
C VAL A 183 15.50 10.71 3.66
N ARG A 184 16.23 11.71 4.19
CA ARG A 184 16.77 12.84 3.40
C ARG A 184 17.72 12.39 2.30
N ARG A 185 18.58 11.41 2.57
CA ARG A 185 19.52 10.89 1.58
C ARG A 185 18.79 10.15 0.44
N ALA A 186 17.70 9.45 0.75
CA ALA A 186 16.91 8.75 -0.25
C ALA A 186 16.14 9.70 -1.18
N CYS A 187 15.75 10.88 -0.70
CA CYS A 187 14.90 11.83 -1.41
C CYS A 187 15.35 13.29 -1.23
N PRO A 188 16.57 13.68 -1.64
CA PRO A 188 17.13 15.02 -1.36
C PRO A 188 16.29 16.16 -1.96
N ASN A 189 15.66 15.95 -3.12
CA ASN A 189 14.93 16.98 -3.86
C ASN A 189 13.44 17.09 -3.49
N ARG A 190 12.96 16.33 -2.51
CA ARG A 190 11.52 16.28 -2.14
C ARG A 190 11.25 16.75 -0.71
N LEU A 191 12.31 16.97 0.06
CA LEU A 191 12.24 17.29 1.50
C LEU A 191 12.98 18.61 1.81
N ALA A 192 13.25 19.43 0.78
CA ALA A 192 13.83 20.75 0.90
C ALA A 192 12.75 21.82 1.08
#